data_e4f179653111ab165b6c3114747a7a55
#
_entry.id   e4f179653111ab165b6c3114747a7a55
#
_cell.length_a   1.000
_cell.length_b   1.000
_cell.length_c   1.000
_cell.angle_alpha   90.00
_cell.angle_beta   90.00
_cell.angle_gamma   90.00
#
_symmetry.space_group_name_H-M   'P 1'
#
loop_
_entity.id
_entity.type
_entity.pdbx_description
1 polymer ?
#
loop_
_entity_poly.entity_id
_entity_poly.type
_entity_poly.pdbx_seq_one_letter_code
_entity_poly.pdbx_strand_id
1 'polypeptide(L)'
;MDGECATIGNEAVAMQARLVALVLLSLSCTTTQVREGSGDDRWIAARTRMVEQQLKRRDIRSPRVLDAMRRVPRHLFVPEAVRSEAYADHPLPIGHDQTISQPYIVAFMTEALDVQPGHKVLEIGTGSGYQAAVLAELARDVYTIEIVAPLAETASKTLTDLGYRNVHLRTGNGYAGWPEEAPFDRIMVTAAPPEVPPALVEQLKIDGLIAIPVGTSVQELRIMRRTQDGLALLKTLPVRFVPMIGKPGSG
;
A
#
# COMPACT_ATOMS: atom_id res chain seq x y z
N MET A 1 -9.23 -98.46 36.87
CA MET A 1 -8.03 -97.75 37.35
C MET A 1 -7.39 -97.16 36.11
N ASP A 2 -7.82 -96.11 35.71
CA ASP A 2 -7.39 -94.72 35.94
C ASP A 2 -6.11 -94.39 35.14
N GLY A 3 -6.15 -93.49 34.32
CA GLY A 3 -4.98 -92.94 33.67
C GLY A 3 -5.33 -91.87 32.67
N GLU A 4 -5.40 -90.65 33.17
CA GLU A 4 -5.44 -89.47 32.40
C GLU A 4 -4.33 -89.42 31.34
N CYS A 5 -4.64 -88.96 30.14
CA CYS A 5 -3.66 -88.52 29.17
C CYS A 5 -4.00 -87.10 28.70
N ALA A 6 -3.09 -86.22 29.02
CA ALA A 6 -3.17 -84.81 28.96
C ALA A 6 -3.26 -84.22 27.50
N THR A 7 -4.16 -83.35 27.35
CA THR A 7 -4.23 -82.38 26.19
C THR A 7 -3.23 -81.29 26.37
N ILE A 8 -2.09 -81.35 25.70
CA ILE A 8 -1.19 -80.20 25.49
C ILE A 8 -0.85 -80.15 24.00
N GLY A 9 -1.46 -79.26 23.30
CA GLY A 9 -1.12 -79.18 21.88
C GLY A 9 -1.82 -78.09 21.03
N ASN A 10 -2.65 -77.22 21.59
CA ASN A 10 -3.42 -76.30 20.75
C ASN A 10 -3.27 -74.78 21.07
N GLU A 11 -2.48 -74.42 22.07
CA GLU A 11 -2.31 -72.97 22.38
C GLU A 11 -1.13 -72.24 21.66
N ALA A 12 -0.16 -73.03 21.16
CA ALA A 12 1.03 -72.42 20.51
C ALA A 12 0.78 -71.95 19.07
N VAL A 13 -0.22 -72.49 18.38
CA VAL A 13 -0.53 -72.12 16.99
C VAL A 13 -1.40 -70.83 16.88
N ALA A 14 -2.21 -70.60 17.93
CA ALA A 14 -3.09 -69.40 17.96
C ALA A 14 -2.37 -68.13 18.31
N MET A 15 -1.17 -68.18 18.92
CA MET A 15 -0.41 -66.96 19.32
C MET A 15 0.49 -66.43 18.20
N GLN A 16 0.90 -67.27 17.24
CA GLN A 16 1.68 -66.81 16.08
C GLN A 16 0.83 -66.11 14.98
N ALA A 17 -0.47 -66.47 14.88
CA ALA A 17 -1.37 -65.86 13.90
C ALA A 17 -1.83 -64.43 14.30
N ARG A 18 -1.73 -64.02 15.57
CA ARG A 18 -2.11 -62.72 16.08
C ARG A 18 -0.98 -61.68 15.98
N LEU A 19 0.28 -62.09 15.85
CA LEU A 19 1.43 -61.16 15.76
C LEU A 19 1.71 -60.66 14.35
N VAL A 20 1.22 -61.35 13.30
CA VAL A 20 1.42 -60.91 11.89
C VAL A 20 0.35 -59.91 11.42
N ALA A 21 -0.81 -59.88 12.10
CA ALA A 21 -1.89 -58.95 11.78
C ALA A 21 -1.70 -57.51 12.33
N LEU A 22 -0.74 -57.31 13.25
CA LEU A 22 -0.53 -56.00 13.90
C LEU A 22 0.61 -55.16 13.30
N VAL A 23 1.33 -55.66 12.32
CA VAL A 23 2.46 -54.94 11.68
C VAL A 23 2.07 -54.30 10.34
N LEU A 24 0.87 -54.56 9.81
CA LEU A 24 0.42 -54.03 8.52
C LEU A 24 -0.52 -52.80 8.59
N LEU A 25 -0.73 -52.22 9.76
CA LEU A 25 -1.64 -51.06 9.93
C LEU A 25 -0.95 -49.74 10.34
N SER A 26 0.33 -49.56 10.08
CA SER A 26 1.02 -48.30 10.43
C SER A 26 1.80 -47.65 9.28
N LEU A 27 1.42 -47.90 8.02
CA LEU A 27 1.74 -46.97 6.93
C LEU A 27 0.52 -46.08 6.68
N SER A 28 0.15 -45.28 7.67
CA SER A 28 -0.62 -44.06 7.42
C SER A 28 0.28 -43.15 6.66
N CYS A 29 0.05 -43.09 5.35
CA CYS A 29 0.58 -42.08 4.47
C CYS A 29 0.09 -40.73 5.03
N THR A 30 0.93 -40.08 5.83
CA THR A 30 0.75 -38.70 6.20
C THR A 30 0.98 -37.91 4.91
N THR A 31 -0.04 -37.81 4.07
CA THR A 31 -0.13 -36.77 3.08
C THR A 31 -0.11 -35.47 3.88
N THR A 32 1.07 -34.81 3.89
CA THR A 32 1.20 -33.44 4.32
C THR A 32 0.30 -32.66 3.37
N GLN A 33 -0.93 -32.39 3.78
CA GLN A 33 -1.75 -31.38 3.13
C GLN A 33 -0.97 -30.07 3.29
N VAL A 34 -0.32 -29.65 2.21
CA VAL A 34 0.10 -28.26 2.05
C VAL A 34 -1.20 -27.47 2.19
N ARG A 35 -1.42 -26.86 3.35
CA ARG A 35 -2.46 -25.86 3.51
C ARG A 35 -2.19 -24.81 2.42
N GLU A 36 -3.01 -24.79 1.39
CA GLU A 36 -3.08 -23.62 0.51
C GLU A 36 -3.34 -22.45 1.44
N GLY A 37 -2.36 -21.54 1.54
CA GLY A 37 -2.47 -20.34 2.36
C GLY A 37 -3.75 -19.61 1.98
N SER A 38 -4.45 -19.07 2.96
CA SER A 38 -5.66 -18.29 2.70
C SER A 38 -5.37 -17.22 1.64
N GLY A 39 -6.40 -16.78 0.89
CA GLY A 39 -6.21 -15.73 -0.12
C GLY A 39 -5.45 -14.50 0.43
N ASP A 40 -5.55 -14.25 1.74
CA ASP A 40 -4.84 -13.19 2.46
C ASP A 40 -3.33 -13.48 2.60
N ASP A 41 -2.92 -14.73 2.82
CA ASP A 41 -1.50 -15.09 3.00
C ASP A 41 -0.68 -14.79 1.75
N ARG A 42 -1.23 -15.01 0.56
CA ARG A 42 -0.57 -14.69 -0.72
C ARG A 42 -0.31 -13.18 -0.87
N TRP A 43 -1.27 -12.34 -0.44
CA TRP A 43 -1.14 -10.90 -0.53
C TRP A 43 -0.17 -10.34 0.50
N ILE A 44 -0.14 -10.91 1.70
CA ILE A 44 0.85 -10.58 2.73
C ILE A 44 2.25 -10.91 2.22
N ALA A 45 2.46 -12.10 1.65
CA ALA A 45 3.74 -12.50 1.08
C ALA A 45 4.17 -11.61 -0.09
N ALA A 46 3.25 -11.27 -1.02
CA ALA A 46 3.53 -10.40 -2.15
C ALA A 46 3.91 -8.97 -1.70
N ARG A 47 3.17 -8.41 -0.74
CA ARG A 47 3.44 -7.10 -0.15
C ARG A 47 4.77 -7.05 0.59
N THR A 48 5.07 -8.06 1.39
CA THR A 48 6.37 -8.18 2.07
C THR A 48 7.52 -8.23 1.08
N ARG A 49 7.38 -9.02 0.00
CA ARG A 49 8.37 -9.12 -1.06
C ARG A 49 8.58 -7.78 -1.78
N MET A 50 7.50 -7.06 -2.10
CA MET A 50 7.58 -5.70 -2.67
C MET A 50 8.44 -4.79 -1.77
N VAL A 51 8.16 -4.74 -0.47
CA VAL A 51 8.91 -3.88 0.45
C VAL A 51 10.38 -4.28 0.53
N GLU A 52 10.69 -5.57 0.69
CA GLU A 52 12.07 -6.03 0.84
C GLU A 52 12.89 -5.92 -0.46
N GLN A 53 12.28 -6.23 -1.61
CA GLN A 53 13.03 -6.34 -2.86
C GLN A 53 13.00 -5.08 -3.73
N GLN A 54 11.89 -4.30 -3.68
CA GLN A 54 11.71 -3.14 -4.56
C GLN A 54 11.96 -1.82 -3.83
N LEU A 55 11.72 -1.74 -2.52
CA LEU A 55 11.86 -0.50 -1.76
C LEU A 55 13.17 -0.47 -0.97
N LYS A 56 13.35 -1.41 -0.04
CA LYS A 56 14.49 -1.45 0.87
C LYS A 56 15.83 -1.71 0.15
N ARG A 57 15.84 -2.50 -0.92
CA ARG A 57 17.05 -2.75 -1.73
C ARG A 57 17.47 -1.55 -2.58
N ARG A 58 16.59 -0.61 -2.82
CA ARG A 58 16.91 0.65 -3.51
C ARG A 58 17.41 1.67 -2.49
N ASP A 59 16.70 2.74 -2.25
CA ASP A 59 17.13 3.84 -1.39
C ASP A 59 16.10 4.28 -0.33
N ILE A 60 15.00 3.51 -0.15
CA ILE A 60 14.04 3.75 0.91
C ILE A 60 14.60 3.24 2.23
N ARG A 61 14.84 4.13 3.18
CA ARG A 61 15.52 3.84 4.46
C ARG A 61 14.63 4.03 5.68
N SER A 62 13.59 4.86 5.59
CA SER A 62 12.70 5.14 6.71
C SER A 62 11.94 3.89 7.16
N PRO A 63 12.18 3.38 8.39
CA PRO A 63 11.43 2.22 8.91
C PRO A 63 9.92 2.48 8.92
N ARG A 64 9.50 3.71 9.26
CA ARG A 64 8.09 4.10 9.32
C ARG A 64 7.42 4.03 7.95
N VAL A 65 8.09 4.48 6.89
CA VAL A 65 7.59 4.38 5.52
C VAL A 65 7.51 2.92 5.08
N LEU A 66 8.57 2.14 5.32
CA LEU A 66 8.59 0.71 5.00
C LEU A 66 7.47 -0.05 5.73
N ASP A 67 7.19 0.29 6.99
CA ASP A 67 6.12 -0.31 7.78
C ASP A 67 4.73 0.10 7.29
N ALA A 68 4.53 1.37 6.93
CA ALA A 68 3.29 1.83 6.29
C ALA A 68 3.03 1.05 4.98
N MET A 69 4.06 0.93 4.12
CA MET A 69 3.97 0.16 2.88
C MET A 69 3.70 -1.35 3.10
N ARG A 70 4.08 -1.90 4.27
CA ARG A 70 3.74 -3.28 4.67
C ARG A 70 2.31 -3.41 5.19
N ARG A 71 1.76 -2.38 5.85
CA ARG A 71 0.40 -2.41 6.40
C ARG A 71 -0.67 -2.22 5.33
N VAL A 72 -0.50 -1.21 4.46
CA VAL A 72 -1.54 -0.83 3.50
C VAL A 72 -1.73 -1.90 2.40
N PRO A 73 -2.92 -2.50 2.26
CA PRO A 73 -3.19 -3.60 1.32
C PRO A 73 -3.42 -3.07 -0.10
N ARG A 74 -2.34 -2.73 -0.83
CA ARG A 74 -2.38 -2.10 -2.16
C ARG A 74 -3.33 -2.78 -3.14
N HIS A 75 -3.45 -4.12 -3.08
CA HIS A 75 -4.33 -4.90 -3.96
C HIS A 75 -5.82 -4.58 -3.80
N LEU A 76 -6.24 -3.89 -2.73
CA LEU A 76 -7.60 -3.42 -2.53
C LEU A 76 -7.85 -2.03 -3.14
N PHE A 77 -6.79 -1.37 -3.61
CA PHE A 77 -6.84 -0.04 -4.25
C PHE A 77 -6.73 -0.10 -5.78
N VAL A 78 -6.83 -1.28 -6.36
CA VAL A 78 -6.78 -1.49 -7.81
C VAL A 78 -7.98 -2.28 -8.29
N PRO A 79 -8.43 -2.08 -9.55
CA PRO A 79 -9.46 -2.90 -10.16
C PRO A 79 -9.09 -4.39 -10.15
N GLU A 80 -10.10 -5.27 -10.08
CA GLU A 80 -9.90 -6.72 -10.02
C GLU A 80 -9.08 -7.25 -11.21
N ALA A 81 -9.30 -6.70 -12.39
CA ALA A 81 -8.60 -7.11 -13.61
C ALA A 81 -7.07 -7.00 -13.54
N VAL A 82 -6.54 -6.07 -12.72
CA VAL A 82 -5.08 -5.85 -12.56
C VAL A 82 -4.59 -6.18 -11.16
N ARG A 83 -5.44 -6.76 -10.32
CA ARG A 83 -5.12 -7.03 -8.90
C ARG A 83 -3.94 -7.98 -8.71
N SER A 84 -3.75 -8.92 -9.63
CA SER A 84 -2.60 -9.84 -9.61
C SER A 84 -1.25 -9.11 -9.71
N GLU A 85 -1.23 -7.92 -10.32
CA GLU A 85 -0.05 -7.08 -10.51
C GLU A 85 0.10 -5.98 -9.43
N ALA A 86 -0.79 -5.94 -8.44
CA ALA A 86 -0.84 -4.86 -7.45
C ALA A 86 0.50 -4.57 -6.75
N TYR A 87 1.36 -5.56 -6.63
CA TYR A 87 2.67 -5.46 -5.97
C TYR A 87 3.86 -5.48 -6.93
N ALA A 88 3.61 -5.37 -8.25
CA ALA A 88 4.66 -5.18 -9.25
C ALA A 88 5.20 -3.74 -9.23
N ASP A 89 6.46 -3.56 -9.66
CA ASP A 89 7.17 -2.27 -9.56
C ASP A 89 6.86 -1.35 -10.75
N HIS A 90 5.57 -1.13 -11.02
CA HIS A 90 5.09 -0.22 -12.06
C HIS A 90 3.72 0.37 -11.69
N PRO A 91 3.30 1.47 -12.36
CA PRO A 91 1.95 2.02 -12.22
C PRO A 91 0.92 1.08 -12.83
N LEU A 92 -0.34 1.14 -12.33
CA LEU A 92 -1.46 0.37 -12.85
C LEU A 92 -2.65 1.27 -13.15
N PRO A 93 -3.46 0.96 -14.18
CA PRO A 93 -4.67 1.72 -14.48
C PRO A 93 -5.72 1.55 -13.37
N ILE A 94 -6.39 2.66 -13.04
CA ILE A 94 -7.51 2.69 -12.08
C ILE A 94 -8.82 3.20 -12.70
N GLY A 95 -8.86 3.32 -14.02
CA GLY A 95 -9.96 3.90 -14.77
C GLY A 95 -9.81 5.41 -14.98
N HIS A 96 -10.69 5.97 -15.81
CA HIS A 96 -10.75 7.41 -16.11
C HIS A 96 -9.39 8.01 -16.57
N ASP A 97 -8.61 7.24 -17.32
CA ASP A 97 -7.26 7.61 -17.78
C ASP A 97 -6.29 7.93 -16.63
N GLN A 98 -6.60 7.47 -15.39
CA GLN A 98 -5.75 7.65 -14.23
C GLN A 98 -5.05 6.35 -13.82
N THR A 99 -3.98 6.49 -13.05
CA THR A 99 -3.17 5.37 -12.57
C THR A 99 -2.87 5.47 -11.08
N ILE A 100 -2.76 4.33 -10.41
CA ILE A 100 -2.08 4.24 -9.12
C ILE A 100 -0.58 4.23 -9.38
N SER A 101 0.17 5.10 -8.71
CA SER A 101 1.62 5.25 -8.90
C SER A 101 2.39 3.97 -8.56
N GLN A 102 3.55 3.77 -9.20
CA GLN A 102 4.51 2.71 -8.89
C GLN A 102 4.81 2.68 -7.38
N PRO A 103 4.89 1.51 -6.73
CA PRO A 103 5.16 1.40 -5.29
C PRO A 103 6.41 2.16 -4.82
N TYR A 104 7.49 2.11 -5.60
CA TYR A 104 8.70 2.84 -5.29
C TYR A 104 8.49 4.36 -5.25
N ILE A 105 7.75 4.93 -6.20
CA ILE A 105 7.45 6.38 -6.25
C ILE A 105 6.61 6.80 -5.05
N VAL A 106 5.60 6.00 -4.67
CA VAL A 106 4.81 6.23 -3.45
C VAL A 106 5.72 6.30 -2.21
N ALA A 107 6.59 5.30 -2.03
CA ALA A 107 7.50 5.24 -0.90
C ALA A 107 8.51 6.39 -0.91
N PHE A 108 9.09 6.71 -2.07
CA PHE A 108 10.07 7.77 -2.24
C PHE A 108 9.48 9.16 -1.90
N MET A 109 8.30 9.49 -2.43
CA MET A 109 7.65 10.75 -2.14
C MET A 109 7.27 10.86 -0.65
N THR A 110 6.78 9.77 -0.07
CA THR A 110 6.42 9.71 1.36
C THR A 110 7.64 9.91 2.25
N GLU A 111 8.77 9.25 1.94
CA GLU A 111 10.02 9.41 2.68
C GLU A 111 10.60 10.81 2.54
N ALA A 112 10.60 11.37 1.31
CA ALA A 112 11.11 12.70 1.02
C ALA A 112 10.35 13.81 1.74
N LEU A 113 9.06 13.61 2.03
CA LEU A 113 8.26 14.55 2.82
C LEU A 113 8.50 14.44 4.33
N ASP A 114 9.19 13.42 4.81
CA ASP A 114 9.46 13.21 6.25
C ASP A 114 8.20 13.47 7.11
N VAL A 115 7.11 12.75 6.81
CA VAL A 115 5.82 12.91 7.49
C VAL A 115 5.94 12.45 8.95
N GLN A 116 5.51 13.29 9.91
CA GLN A 116 5.53 12.98 11.32
C GLN A 116 4.13 12.75 11.90
N PRO A 117 3.97 12.02 13.03
CA PRO A 117 2.64 11.68 13.60
C PRO A 117 1.75 12.87 13.94
N GLY A 118 2.34 14.04 14.19
CA GLY A 118 1.58 15.27 14.46
C GLY A 118 1.23 16.09 13.24
N HIS A 119 1.66 15.69 12.05
CA HIS A 119 1.49 16.49 10.83
C HIS A 119 0.07 16.44 10.28
N LYS A 120 -0.37 17.58 9.75
CA LYS A 120 -1.50 17.75 8.85
C LYS A 120 -0.96 17.75 7.42
N VAL A 121 -1.42 16.83 6.60
CA VAL A 121 -0.92 16.62 5.23
C VAL A 121 -2.04 16.92 4.23
N LEU A 122 -1.71 17.65 3.16
CA LEU A 122 -2.58 17.80 2.00
C LEU A 122 -2.06 16.91 0.85
N GLU A 123 -2.94 16.13 0.27
CA GLU A 123 -2.71 15.39 -0.97
C GLU A 123 -3.57 15.95 -2.09
N ILE A 124 -2.98 16.15 -3.27
CA ILE A 124 -3.68 16.52 -4.50
C ILE A 124 -3.62 15.36 -5.49
N GLY A 125 -4.78 14.82 -5.85
CA GLY A 125 -4.93 13.64 -6.69
C GLY A 125 -5.07 12.37 -5.85
N THR A 126 -6.24 12.18 -5.21
CA THR A 126 -6.55 10.99 -4.42
C THR A 126 -6.43 9.70 -5.24
N GLY A 127 -6.89 9.74 -6.49
CA GLY A 127 -6.91 8.59 -7.38
C GLY A 127 -7.62 7.40 -6.75
N SER A 128 -6.90 6.31 -6.53
CA SER A 128 -7.41 5.12 -5.85
C SER A 128 -7.55 5.26 -4.32
N GLY A 129 -6.91 6.28 -3.70
CA GLY A 129 -6.80 6.42 -2.25
C GLY A 129 -5.58 5.72 -1.62
N TYR A 130 -4.75 5.03 -2.42
CA TYR A 130 -3.62 4.28 -1.88
C TYR A 130 -2.56 5.17 -1.22
N GLN A 131 -2.18 6.28 -1.88
CA GLN A 131 -1.22 7.21 -1.31
C GLN A 131 -1.79 7.90 -0.06
N ALA A 132 -3.08 8.28 -0.06
CA ALA A 132 -3.77 8.80 1.13
C ALA A 132 -3.70 7.81 2.29
N ALA A 133 -3.94 6.51 2.05
CA ALA A 133 -3.84 5.46 3.06
C ALA A 133 -2.41 5.33 3.62
N VAL A 134 -1.38 5.38 2.76
CA VAL A 134 0.03 5.34 3.21
C VAL A 134 0.37 6.56 4.06
N LEU A 135 -0.09 7.76 3.68
CA LEU A 135 0.09 8.98 4.47
C LEU A 135 -0.64 8.90 5.82
N ALA A 136 -1.85 8.33 5.84
CA ALA A 136 -2.66 8.17 7.04
C ALA A 136 -2.05 7.26 8.11
N GLU A 137 -1.18 6.30 7.71
CA GLU A 137 -0.38 5.48 8.61
C GLU A 137 0.72 6.27 9.34
N LEU A 138 1.03 7.48 8.86
CA LEU A 138 2.18 8.27 9.32
C LEU A 138 1.79 9.61 9.93
N ALA A 139 0.71 10.22 9.44
CA ALA A 139 0.25 11.57 9.80
C ALA A 139 -0.86 11.54 10.86
N ARG A 140 -1.13 12.70 11.47
CA ARG A 140 -2.32 12.89 12.31
C ARG A 140 -3.58 12.95 11.44
N ASP A 141 -3.59 13.81 10.41
CA ASP A 141 -4.70 14.01 9.49
C ASP A 141 -4.19 14.12 8.06
N VAL A 142 -4.91 13.52 7.12
CA VAL A 142 -4.68 13.61 5.68
C VAL A 142 -5.92 14.22 5.03
N TYR A 143 -5.74 15.34 4.36
CA TYR A 143 -6.74 15.98 3.51
C TYR A 143 -6.40 15.66 2.07
N THR A 144 -7.35 15.12 1.31
CA THR A 144 -7.09 14.69 -0.06
C THR A 144 -8.16 15.19 -1.02
N ILE A 145 -7.75 15.65 -2.19
CA ILE A 145 -8.63 16.25 -3.20
C ILE A 145 -8.56 15.43 -4.48
N GLU A 146 -9.72 15.07 -5.01
CA GLU A 146 -9.86 14.39 -6.29
C GLU A 146 -10.84 15.16 -7.18
N ILE A 147 -10.46 15.41 -8.43
CA ILE A 147 -11.32 16.12 -9.39
C ILE A 147 -12.26 15.16 -10.13
N VAL A 148 -11.90 13.88 -10.25
CA VAL A 148 -12.70 12.86 -10.92
C VAL A 148 -13.66 12.25 -9.92
N ALA A 149 -14.90 12.71 -9.90
CA ALA A 149 -15.91 12.31 -8.91
C ALA A 149 -16.07 10.78 -8.74
N PRO A 150 -16.13 9.94 -9.80
CA PRO A 150 -16.22 8.50 -9.63
C PRO A 150 -15.00 7.87 -8.92
N LEU A 151 -13.80 8.44 -9.11
CA LEU A 151 -12.62 7.99 -8.36
C LEU A 151 -12.70 8.42 -6.90
N ALA A 152 -13.13 9.65 -6.63
CA ALA A 152 -13.34 10.14 -5.27
C ALA A 152 -14.31 9.25 -4.48
N GLU A 153 -15.43 8.88 -5.09
CA GLU A 153 -16.43 7.98 -4.48
C GLU A 153 -15.84 6.60 -4.17
N THR A 154 -15.15 6.01 -5.15
CA THR A 154 -14.50 4.69 -4.98
C THR A 154 -13.42 4.72 -3.90
N ALA A 155 -12.56 5.74 -3.91
CA ALA A 155 -11.52 5.93 -2.91
C ALA A 155 -12.09 6.14 -1.51
N SER A 156 -13.13 6.99 -1.37
CA SER A 156 -13.82 7.24 -0.11
C SER A 156 -14.38 5.94 0.49
N LYS A 157 -15.05 5.12 -0.35
CA LYS A 157 -15.56 3.83 0.09
C LYS A 157 -14.43 2.91 0.54
N THR A 158 -13.37 2.76 -0.25
CA THR A 158 -12.24 1.88 0.07
C THR A 158 -11.56 2.30 1.37
N LEU A 159 -11.29 3.59 1.55
CA LEU A 159 -10.67 4.14 2.76
C LEU A 159 -11.55 3.92 4.00
N THR A 160 -12.87 4.11 3.85
CA THR A 160 -13.84 3.88 4.93
C THR A 160 -13.92 2.41 5.32
N ASP A 161 -14.01 1.51 4.35
CA ASP A 161 -14.06 0.05 4.55
C ASP A 161 -12.79 -0.48 5.24
N LEU A 162 -11.63 0.14 4.95
CA LEU A 162 -10.35 -0.18 5.58
C LEU A 162 -10.13 0.53 6.94
N GLY A 163 -11.08 1.36 7.38
CA GLY A 163 -11.06 1.97 8.71
C GLY A 163 -10.20 3.23 8.83
N TYR A 164 -9.78 3.87 7.76
CA TYR A 164 -9.03 5.13 7.79
C TYR A 164 -9.93 6.29 8.21
N ARG A 165 -9.91 6.65 9.49
CA ARG A 165 -10.74 7.71 10.08
C ARG A 165 -10.12 9.10 10.02
N ASN A 166 -8.82 9.17 9.79
CA ASN A 166 -8.01 10.38 9.69
C ASN A 166 -7.76 10.84 8.25
N VAL A 167 -8.51 10.32 7.28
CA VAL A 167 -8.51 10.77 5.89
C VAL A 167 -9.79 11.55 5.61
N HIS A 168 -9.61 12.80 5.19
CA HIS A 168 -10.68 13.73 4.82
C HIS A 168 -10.62 13.94 3.31
N LEU A 169 -11.59 13.40 2.58
CA LEU A 169 -11.62 13.47 1.11
C LEU A 169 -12.70 14.46 0.66
N ARG A 170 -12.37 15.29 -0.32
CA ARG A 170 -13.36 16.07 -1.07
C ARG A 170 -13.15 15.96 -2.58
N THR A 171 -14.23 16.06 -3.33
CA THR A 171 -14.20 16.25 -4.77
C THR A 171 -13.99 17.71 -5.08
N GLY A 172 -12.99 18.06 -5.92
CA GLY A 172 -12.71 19.45 -6.22
C GLY A 172 -11.47 19.65 -7.08
N ASN A 173 -11.21 20.93 -7.37
CA ASN A 173 -10.05 21.35 -8.13
C ASN A 173 -8.80 21.45 -7.25
N GLY A 174 -7.83 20.57 -7.47
CA GLY A 174 -6.59 20.51 -6.70
C GLY A 174 -5.71 21.77 -6.81
N TYR A 175 -5.85 22.57 -7.89
CA TYR A 175 -5.11 23.85 -8.02
C TYR A 175 -5.45 24.84 -6.92
N ALA A 176 -6.65 24.81 -6.37
CA ALA A 176 -7.07 25.68 -5.27
C ALA A 176 -6.55 25.22 -3.90
N GLY A 177 -6.08 23.98 -3.78
CA GLY A 177 -5.75 23.39 -2.49
C GLY A 177 -6.99 23.27 -1.60
N TRP A 178 -6.80 23.41 -0.27
CA TRP A 178 -7.87 23.36 0.73
C TRP A 178 -7.71 24.49 1.74
N PRO A 179 -8.10 25.73 1.37
CA PRO A 179 -7.85 26.93 2.18
C PRO A 179 -8.44 26.87 3.61
N GLU A 180 -9.62 26.26 3.74
CA GLU A 180 -10.34 26.16 5.02
C GLU A 180 -9.58 25.32 6.06
N GLU A 181 -8.71 24.43 5.57
CA GLU A 181 -7.91 23.54 6.41
C GLU A 181 -6.43 23.94 6.49
N ALA A 182 -6.03 25.00 5.75
CA ALA A 182 -4.66 25.47 5.84
C ALA A 182 -4.31 26.05 7.23
N PRO A 183 -3.04 26.08 7.64
CA PRO A 183 -1.88 25.65 6.89
C PRO A 183 -1.58 24.15 7.08
N PHE A 184 -0.86 23.54 6.11
CA PHE A 184 -0.42 22.15 6.10
C PHE A 184 1.08 22.04 6.44
N ASP A 185 1.45 20.99 7.16
CA ASP A 185 2.85 20.68 7.44
C ASP A 185 3.57 20.11 6.21
N ARG A 186 2.83 19.35 5.40
CA ARG A 186 3.33 18.67 4.19
C ARG A 186 2.28 18.72 3.10
N ILE A 187 2.74 18.87 1.86
CA ILE A 187 1.88 18.79 0.66
C ILE A 187 2.46 17.77 -0.29
N MET A 188 1.62 16.85 -0.76
CA MET A 188 1.94 15.86 -1.79
C MET A 188 1.04 16.05 -3.00
N VAL A 189 1.63 16.16 -4.19
CA VAL A 189 0.90 16.27 -5.45
C VAL A 189 1.20 15.04 -6.29
N THR A 190 0.19 14.30 -6.70
CA THR A 190 0.31 13.02 -7.41
C THR A 190 -0.06 13.11 -8.90
N ALA A 191 -0.22 14.32 -9.42
CA ALA A 191 -0.43 14.65 -10.83
C ALA A 191 0.49 15.82 -11.21
N ALA A 192 0.93 15.90 -12.46
CA ALA A 192 1.90 16.91 -12.89
C ALA A 192 1.23 18.19 -13.43
N PRO A 193 1.26 19.32 -12.69
CA PRO A 193 0.96 20.63 -13.26
C PRO A 193 2.14 21.14 -14.10
N PRO A 194 1.91 22.09 -15.04
CA PRO A 194 2.99 22.75 -15.77
C PRO A 194 3.98 23.50 -14.87
N GLU A 195 3.46 24.08 -13.78
CA GLU A 195 4.22 24.83 -12.77
C GLU A 195 3.61 24.62 -11.38
N VAL A 196 4.34 24.99 -10.33
CA VAL A 196 3.85 24.85 -8.95
C VAL A 196 2.69 25.80 -8.71
N PRO A 197 1.49 25.32 -8.33
CA PRO A 197 0.34 26.19 -8.06
C PRO A 197 0.60 27.12 -6.86
N PRO A 198 0.45 28.45 -7.00
CA PRO A 198 0.71 29.41 -5.92
C PRO A 198 -0.12 29.14 -4.66
N ALA A 199 -1.38 28.74 -4.80
CA ALA A 199 -2.27 28.44 -3.68
C ALA A 199 -1.72 27.29 -2.78
N LEU A 200 -1.01 26.31 -3.35
CA LEU A 200 -0.40 25.25 -2.56
C LEU A 200 0.80 25.77 -1.77
N VAL A 201 1.55 26.72 -2.33
CA VAL A 201 2.66 27.36 -1.63
C VAL A 201 2.14 28.19 -0.45
N GLU A 202 1.09 28.96 -0.65
CA GLU A 202 0.46 29.79 0.40
C GLU A 202 -0.11 28.94 1.54
N GLN A 203 -0.61 27.74 1.26
CA GLN A 203 -1.19 26.83 2.23
C GLN A 203 -0.17 25.93 2.94
N LEU A 204 1.08 25.91 2.50
CA LEU A 204 2.16 25.16 3.16
C LEU A 204 2.74 26.00 4.32
N LYS A 205 3.00 25.42 5.46
CA LYS A 205 3.70 26.09 6.58
C LYS A 205 5.10 26.52 6.18
N ILE A 206 5.62 27.58 6.77
CA ILE A 206 7.07 27.87 6.72
C ILE A 206 7.82 26.63 7.25
N ASP A 207 8.93 26.28 6.62
CA ASP A 207 9.70 25.04 6.81
C ASP A 207 8.96 23.74 6.44
N GLY A 208 7.72 23.85 5.97
CA GLY A 208 6.97 22.73 5.40
C GLY A 208 7.59 22.22 4.10
N LEU A 209 7.34 20.96 3.77
CA LEU A 209 7.83 20.32 2.55
C LEU A 209 6.70 20.04 1.57
N ILE A 210 6.98 20.25 0.30
CA ILE A 210 6.10 19.84 -0.82
C ILE A 210 6.85 18.88 -1.74
N ALA A 211 6.18 17.79 -2.12
CA ALA A 211 6.60 16.87 -3.18
C ALA A 211 5.62 17.00 -4.34
N ILE A 212 6.10 17.44 -5.50
CA ILE A 212 5.26 17.73 -6.65
C ILE A 212 6.00 17.44 -7.97
N PRO A 213 5.43 16.61 -8.88
CA PRO A 213 5.91 16.52 -10.24
C PRO A 213 5.55 17.79 -11.00
N VAL A 214 6.50 18.37 -11.72
CA VAL A 214 6.29 19.61 -12.48
C VAL A 214 6.73 19.42 -13.92
N GLY A 215 5.95 19.90 -14.85
CA GLY A 215 6.25 19.86 -16.28
C GLY A 215 5.15 19.21 -17.11
N THR A 216 5.31 19.29 -18.43
CA THR A 216 4.35 18.72 -19.42
C THR A 216 4.96 17.52 -20.16
N SER A 217 5.79 17.75 -21.17
CA SER A 217 6.48 16.69 -21.95
C SER A 217 7.66 16.10 -21.20
N VAL A 218 8.40 16.92 -20.46
CA VAL A 218 9.46 16.53 -19.53
C VAL A 218 9.00 16.91 -18.13
N GLN A 219 9.03 15.94 -17.22
CA GLN A 219 8.55 16.12 -15.86
C GLN A 219 9.65 15.80 -14.86
N GLU A 220 9.75 16.61 -13.83
CA GLU A 220 10.62 16.41 -12.69
C GLU A 220 9.80 16.41 -11.41
N LEU A 221 9.93 15.35 -10.61
CA LEU A 221 9.48 15.39 -9.23
C LEU A 221 10.41 16.32 -8.45
N ARG A 222 9.86 17.34 -7.86
CA ARG A 222 10.57 18.33 -7.06
C ARG A 222 10.18 18.19 -5.60
N ILE A 223 11.18 18.06 -4.74
CA ILE A 223 11.02 18.16 -3.30
C ILE A 223 11.52 19.53 -2.89
N MET A 224 10.64 20.34 -2.33
CA MET A 224 10.94 21.73 -2.00
C MET A 224 10.51 22.06 -0.57
N ARG A 225 11.21 23.02 0.03
CA ARG A 225 10.88 23.55 1.36
C ARG A 225 10.35 24.97 1.22
N ARG A 226 9.26 25.28 1.92
CA ARG A 226 8.80 26.66 2.04
C ARG A 226 9.74 27.46 2.94
N THR A 227 10.22 28.61 2.43
CA THR A 227 10.97 29.61 3.17
C THR A 227 10.16 30.91 3.25
N GLN A 228 10.67 31.93 3.91
CA GLN A 228 10.04 33.25 3.93
C GLN A 228 10.02 33.89 2.53
N ASP A 229 11.02 33.57 1.69
CA ASP A 229 11.20 34.16 0.35
C ASP A 229 10.57 33.29 -0.77
N GLY A 230 9.92 32.16 -0.44
CA GLY A 230 9.30 31.27 -1.43
C GLY A 230 9.63 29.78 -1.22
N LEU A 231 9.96 29.07 -2.29
CA LEU A 231 10.30 27.64 -2.26
C LEU A 231 11.79 27.41 -2.54
N ALA A 232 12.48 26.76 -1.65
CA ALA A 232 13.85 26.25 -1.84
C ALA A 232 13.83 24.82 -2.34
N LEU A 233 14.47 24.54 -3.48
CA LEU A 233 14.60 23.21 -4.05
C LEU A 233 15.59 22.37 -3.23
N LEU A 234 15.19 21.19 -2.82
CA LEU A 234 16.02 20.24 -2.07
C LEU A 234 16.48 19.06 -2.93
N LYS A 235 15.60 18.52 -3.77
CA LYS A 235 15.88 17.32 -4.58
C LYS A 235 15.02 17.33 -5.84
N THR A 236 15.55 16.74 -6.94
CA THR A 236 14.80 16.45 -8.15
C THR A 236 14.98 14.98 -8.55
N LEU A 237 13.97 14.46 -9.27
CA LEU A 237 14.02 13.14 -9.87
C LEU A 237 13.21 13.16 -11.18
N PRO A 238 13.75 12.71 -12.33
CA PRO A 238 12.98 12.53 -13.55
C PRO A 238 11.84 11.55 -13.33
N VAL A 239 10.62 11.92 -13.72
CA VAL A 239 9.41 11.11 -13.50
C VAL A 239 8.45 11.24 -14.68
N ARG A 240 7.40 10.39 -14.65
CA ARG A 240 6.25 10.51 -15.52
C ARG A 240 4.96 10.29 -14.72
N PHE A 241 4.19 11.36 -14.57
CA PHE A 241 2.87 11.38 -13.95
C PHE A 241 1.79 11.72 -14.97
N VAL A 242 0.55 11.40 -14.65
CA VAL A 242 -0.62 11.93 -15.35
C VAL A 242 -0.65 13.46 -15.23
N PRO A 243 -1.11 14.19 -16.24
CA PRO A 243 -1.27 15.64 -16.15
C PRO A 243 -2.24 16.02 -15.03
N MET A 244 -1.95 17.08 -14.31
CA MET A 244 -2.89 17.67 -13.36
C MET A 244 -4.01 18.36 -14.13
N ILE A 245 -5.25 17.87 -13.98
CA ILE A 245 -6.44 18.43 -14.62
C ILE A 245 -7.11 19.47 -13.72
N GLY A 246 -7.88 20.38 -14.32
CA GLY A 246 -8.44 21.55 -13.67
C GLY A 246 -7.82 22.84 -14.20
N LYS A 247 -8.19 23.97 -13.62
CA LYS A 247 -7.67 25.29 -14.00
C LYS A 247 -7.18 26.06 -12.79
N PRO A 248 -6.03 26.77 -12.86
CA PRO A 248 -5.65 27.74 -11.85
C PRO A 248 -6.76 28.78 -11.65
N GLY A 249 -7.11 29.12 -10.40
CA GLY A 249 -8.06 30.18 -10.08
C GLY A 249 -9.56 29.85 -10.23
N SER A 250 -9.94 28.62 -10.59
CA SER A 250 -11.33 28.14 -10.51
C SER A 250 -11.51 27.33 -9.23
N GLY A 251 -12.00 27.97 -8.18
CA GLY A 251 -12.45 27.36 -6.92
C GLY A 251 -13.93 27.07 -6.96
#